data_93aaeeb57a9c16822e233b59e8797cd7
#
_entry.id   93aaeeb57a9c16822e233b59e8797cd7
#
_cell.length_a   1.000
_cell.length_b   1.000
_cell.length_c   1.000
_cell.angle_alpha   90.00
_cell.angle_beta   90.00
_cell.angle_gamma   90.00
#
_symmetry.space_group_name_H-M   'P 1'
#
loop_
_entity.id
_entity.type
_entity.pdbx_description
1 polymer ?
#
loop_
_entity_poly.entity_id
_entity_poly.type
_entity_poly.pdbx_seq_one_letter_code
_entity_poly.pdbx_strand_id
1 'polypeptide(L)'
;LGDVYKRQILFCAKGINSIGVAERLREEGFDAVSLEGGYGAYLMNSFQKKTSEKEERCQEIEKSIRKKFHKAIFSKFAKAINEYELLQPGDKVAVCISGGKDSMLMAKLFQELQRHNKFQFELVFLVMDPGYSEMNRKVIERNAELMQIPITVFETQIFDAVYEIENSPCYLCARMRRGYLYSKAKELGCNKIALGHHYDDVIETILMGMLYGAQVQTMMPKLHSTNFEGMELIRPMYLIREDDIKHWRDYNDLHFIQCACHFTDTCTTCDPDGRTVSKRMEIKQLIARL
;
A
#
# COMPACT_ATOMS: atom_id res chain seq x y z
N LEU A 1 -10.91 35.75 35.76
CA LEU A 1 -11.67 34.82 34.90
C LEU A 1 -12.29 35.64 33.79
N GLY A 2 -11.59 35.79 32.67
CA GLY A 2 -12.14 36.50 31.50
C GLY A 2 -13.17 35.60 30.82
N ASP A 3 -14.41 36.03 30.80
CA ASP A 3 -15.47 35.46 29.98
C ASP A 3 -15.14 35.71 28.52
N VAL A 4 -14.57 34.68 27.90
CA VAL A 4 -14.41 34.62 26.43
C VAL A 4 -15.83 34.37 25.88
N TYR A 5 -16.53 35.40 25.46
CA TYR A 5 -17.77 35.30 24.69
C TYR A 5 -17.47 34.62 23.36
N LYS A 6 -17.62 33.28 23.34
CA LYS A 6 -17.50 32.50 22.10
C LYS A 6 -18.80 32.65 21.33
N ARG A 7 -18.67 32.96 20.02
CA ARG A 7 -19.80 32.95 19.10
C ARG A 7 -20.50 31.60 19.16
N GLN A 8 -21.83 31.63 19.34
CA GLN A 8 -22.65 30.44 19.39
C GLN A 8 -23.19 30.13 18.01
N ILE A 9 -22.96 28.88 17.54
CA ILE A 9 -23.47 28.38 16.26
C ILE A 9 -24.65 27.47 16.55
N LEU A 10 -25.83 27.87 16.14
CA LEU A 10 -27.05 27.07 16.26
C LEU A 10 -27.31 26.35 14.94
N PHE A 11 -27.81 25.14 15.03
CA PHE A 11 -28.22 24.40 13.85
C PHE A 11 -29.43 23.50 14.13
N CYS A 12 -30.21 23.24 13.10
CA CYS A 12 -31.21 22.17 13.05
C CYS A 12 -31.01 21.36 11.78
N ALA A 13 -31.77 20.32 11.55
CA ALA A 13 -31.56 19.41 10.41
C ALA A 13 -31.53 20.16 9.05
N LYS A 14 -32.43 21.13 8.85
CA LYS A 14 -32.59 21.89 7.58
C LYS A 14 -32.21 23.37 7.67
N GLY A 15 -31.78 23.88 8.80
CA GLY A 15 -31.41 25.27 9.00
C GLY A 15 -32.60 26.26 9.15
N ILE A 16 -33.85 25.78 9.18
CA ILE A 16 -35.04 26.65 9.22
C ILE A 16 -35.36 27.10 10.65
N ASN A 17 -35.46 26.15 11.57
CA ASN A 17 -35.87 26.42 12.96
C ASN A 17 -34.79 27.13 13.77
N SER A 18 -33.51 26.95 13.43
CA SER A 18 -32.36 27.55 14.12
C SER A 18 -32.24 29.05 13.85
N ILE A 19 -32.82 29.58 12.76
CA ILE A 19 -32.80 30.99 12.43
C ILE A 19 -33.54 31.81 13.51
N GLY A 20 -34.78 31.47 13.78
CA GLY A 20 -35.58 32.20 14.78
C GLY A 20 -35.06 32.07 16.21
N VAL A 21 -34.36 31.00 16.55
CA VAL A 21 -33.67 30.82 17.83
C VAL A 21 -32.45 31.73 17.91
N ALA A 22 -31.65 31.79 16.85
CA ALA A 22 -30.49 32.68 16.78
C ALA A 22 -30.87 34.17 16.84
N GLU A 23 -31.99 34.53 16.24
CA GLU A 23 -32.52 35.89 16.30
C GLU A 23 -32.92 36.29 17.74
N ARG A 24 -33.63 35.43 18.44
CA ARG A 24 -34.02 35.67 19.85
C ARG A 24 -32.81 35.78 20.78
N LEU A 25 -31.82 34.90 20.60
CA LEU A 25 -30.58 34.95 21.39
C LEU A 25 -29.79 36.25 21.12
N ARG A 26 -29.81 36.78 19.90
CA ARG A 26 -29.19 38.08 19.59
C ARG A 26 -29.92 39.25 20.26
N GLU A 27 -31.24 39.18 20.33
CA GLU A 27 -32.04 40.18 21.07
C GLU A 27 -31.73 40.17 22.57
N GLU A 28 -31.35 39.01 23.11
CA GLU A 28 -30.88 38.82 24.49
C GLU A 28 -29.40 39.18 24.71
N GLY A 29 -28.69 39.64 23.67
CA GLY A 29 -27.29 40.07 23.73
C GLY A 29 -26.23 39.00 23.48
N PHE A 30 -26.59 37.82 23.03
CA PHE A 30 -25.63 36.75 22.68
C PHE A 30 -25.13 36.88 21.23
N ASP A 31 -23.85 36.61 20.98
CA ASP A 31 -23.32 36.46 19.61
C ASP A 31 -23.74 35.09 19.05
N ALA A 32 -24.94 35.01 18.49
CA ALA A 32 -25.55 33.79 17.99
C ALA A 32 -25.80 33.85 16.49
N VAL A 33 -25.41 32.79 15.76
CA VAL A 33 -25.64 32.64 14.32
C VAL A 33 -26.31 31.30 14.04
N SER A 34 -27.14 31.24 13.01
CA SER A 34 -27.71 30.00 12.50
C SER A 34 -26.85 29.44 11.35
N LEU A 35 -26.62 28.16 11.36
CA LEU A 35 -25.91 27.48 10.29
C LEU A 35 -26.83 27.37 9.05
N GLU A 36 -26.43 28.02 7.96
CA GLU A 36 -27.18 28.07 6.70
C GLU A 36 -27.35 26.64 6.13
N GLY A 37 -28.57 26.29 5.73
CA GLY A 37 -28.90 24.94 5.26
C GLY A 37 -28.87 23.86 6.34
N GLY A 38 -28.55 24.22 7.60
CA GLY A 38 -28.52 23.33 8.75
C GLY A 38 -27.43 22.30 8.73
N TYR A 39 -27.55 21.31 9.61
CA TYR A 39 -26.56 20.25 9.77
C TYR A 39 -26.40 19.37 8.52
N GLY A 40 -27.47 19.18 7.73
CA GLY A 40 -27.42 18.42 6.49
C GLY A 40 -26.50 19.06 5.44
N ALA A 41 -26.65 20.38 5.21
CA ALA A 41 -25.78 21.11 4.28
C ALA A 41 -24.32 21.15 4.77
N TYR A 42 -24.09 21.34 6.09
CA TYR A 42 -22.75 21.25 6.68
C TYR A 42 -22.08 19.89 6.42
N LEU A 43 -22.79 18.79 6.64
CA LEU A 43 -22.27 17.46 6.35
C LEU A 43 -21.91 17.30 4.87
N MET A 44 -22.82 17.67 3.97
CA MET A 44 -22.58 17.59 2.53
C MET A 44 -21.34 18.38 2.10
N ASN A 45 -21.23 19.64 2.55
CA ASN A 45 -20.06 20.48 2.27
C ASN A 45 -18.78 19.89 2.87
N SER A 46 -18.84 19.33 4.08
CA SER A 46 -17.68 18.72 4.72
C SER A 46 -17.24 17.45 4.00
N PHE A 47 -18.18 16.64 3.48
CA PHE A 47 -17.84 15.47 2.65
C PHE A 47 -17.24 15.88 1.30
N GLN A 48 -17.82 16.85 0.61
CA GLN A 48 -17.29 17.37 -0.65
C GLN A 48 -15.87 17.93 -0.49
N LYS A 49 -15.63 18.73 0.56
CA LYS A 49 -14.30 19.26 0.86
C LYS A 49 -13.28 18.15 1.13
N LYS A 50 -13.61 17.16 1.95
CA LYS A 50 -12.74 16.02 2.22
C LYS A 50 -12.44 15.18 0.96
N THR A 51 -13.42 15.02 0.08
CA THR A 51 -13.23 14.29 -1.18
C THR A 51 -12.30 15.07 -2.11
N SER A 52 -12.50 16.37 -2.28
CA SER A 52 -11.63 17.24 -3.08
C SER A 52 -10.19 17.24 -2.56
N GLU A 53 -9.98 17.37 -1.25
CA GLU A 53 -8.66 17.32 -0.62
C GLU A 53 -7.95 15.96 -0.88
N LYS A 54 -8.68 14.85 -0.86
CA LYS A 54 -8.14 13.52 -1.17
C LYS A 54 -7.78 13.38 -2.64
N GLU A 55 -8.61 13.88 -3.54
CA GLU A 55 -8.35 13.87 -4.98
C GLU A 55 -7.12 14.70 -5.34
N GLU A 56 -7.01 15.92 -4.81
CA GLU A 56 -5.84 16.78 -4.97
C GLU A 56 -4.57 16.09 -4.47
N ARG A 57 -4.65 15.45 -3.32
CA ARG A 57 -3.52 14.72 -2.73
C ARG A 57 -3.10 13.53 -3.58
N CYS A 58 -4.04 12.76 -4.12
CA CYS A 58 -3.75 11.66 -5.04
C CYS A 58 -3.07 12.18 -6.31
N GLN A 59 -3.55 13.29 -6.89
CA GLN A 59 -2.96 13.91 -8.07
C GLN A 59 -1.53 14.41 -7.81
N GLU A 60 -1.22 14.93 -6.63
CA GLU A 60 0.14 15.31 -6.25
C GLU A 60 1.08 14.09 -6.23
N ILE A 61 0.65 12.97 -5.63
CA ILE A 61 1.39 11.72 -5.60
C ILE A 61 1.68 11.23 -7.03
N GLU A 62 0.67 11.21 -7.90
CA GLU A 62 0.81 10.82 -9.30
C GLU A 62 1.74 11.78 -10.07
N LYS A 63 1.60 13.08 -9.86
CA LYS A 63 2.47 14.10 -10.45
C LYS A 63 3.93 13.92 -10.02
N SER A 64 4.18 13.51 -8.78
CA SER A 64 5.52 13.21 -8.29
C SER A 64 6.17 12.08 -9.08
N ILE A 65 5.42 10.99 -9.37
CA ILE A 65 5.87 9.86 -10.19
C ILE A 65 6.16 10.34 -11.62
N ARG A 66 5.25 11.10 -12.23
CA ARG A 66 5.38 11.57 -13.64
C ARG A 66 6.50 12.59 -13.82
N LYS A 67 6.86 13.37 -12.81
CA LYS A 67 7.86 14.44 -12.93
C LYS A 67 9.14 14.12 -12.16
N LYS A 68 9.12 14.27 -10.83
CA LYS A 68 10.31 14.20 -9.99
C LYS A 68 10.96 12.81 -10.02
N PHE A 69 10.15 11.76 -9.92
CA PHE A 69 10.62 10.37 -9.85
C PHE A 69 10.50 9.62 -11.19
N HIS A 70 10.23 10.34 -12.29
CA HIS A 70 10.06 9.72 -13.59
C HIS A 70 11.28 8.89 -14.01
N LYS A 71 12.48 9.46 -13.95
CA LYS A 71 13.73 8.79 -14.36
C LYS A 71 14.13 7.67 -13.39
N ALA A 72 14.02 7.94 -12.08
CA ALA A 72 14.47 7.01 -11.05
C ALA A 72 13.52 5.83 -10.85
N ILE A 73 12.20 6.03 -11.04
CA ILE A 73 11.17 5.04 -10.75
C ILE A 73 10.41 4.63 -12.01
N PHE A 74 9.61 5.53 -12.61
CA PHE A 74 8.68 5.15 -13.68
C PHE A 74 9.38 4.63 -14.94
N SER A 75 10.46 5.29 -15.39
CA SER A 75 11.23 4.82 -16.55
C SER A 75 11.87 3.45 -16.30
N LYS A 76 12.35 3.17 -15.10
CA LYS A 76 12.91 1.86 -14.73
C LYS A 76 11.83 0.78 -14.67
N PHE A 77 10.63 1.13 -14.18
CA PHE A 77 9.46 0.24 -14.19
C PHE A 77 9.07 -0.12 -15.63
N ALA A 78 8.88 0.88 -16.49
CA ALA A 78 8.55 0.66 -17.90
C ALA A 78 9.65 -0.10 -18.64
N LYS A 79 10.94 0.18 -18.32
CA LYS A 79 12.08 -0.55 -18.87
C LYS A 79 12.02 -2.03 -18.48
N ALA A 80 11.79 -2.35 -17.21
CA ALA A 80 11.69 -3.74 -16.75
C ALA A 80 10.55 -4.50 -17.46
N ILE A 81 9.40 -3.85 -17.62
CA ILE A 81 8.25 -4.44 -18.34
C ILE A 81 8.61 -4.79 -19.78
N ASN A 82 9.30 -3.89 -20.49
CA ASN A 82 9.68 -4.11 -21.89
C ASN A 82 10.86 -5.09 -22.02
N GLU A 83 11.91 -4.92 -21.21
CA GLU A 83 13.14 -5.70 -21.33
C GLU A 83 12.93 -7.19 -20.98
N TYR A 84 12.08 -7.45 -19.98
CA TYR A 84 11.78 -8.80 -19.54
C TYR A 84 10.44 -9.35 -20.07
N GLU A 85 9.79 -8.60 -20.97
CA GLU A 85 8.50 -8.97 -21.56
C GLU A 85 7.46 -9.38 -20.49
N LEU A 86 7.33 -8.55 -19.44
CA LEU A 86 6.51 -8.88 -18.29
C LEU A 86 5.01 -8.79 -18.58
N LEU A 87 4.61 -7.97 -19.57
CA LEU A 87 3.22 -7.78 -19.98
C LEU A 87 3.04 -8.02 -21.47
N GLN A 88 1.90 -8.62 -21.81
CA GLN A 88 1.43 -8.84 -23.18
C GLN A 88 0.01 -8.28 -23.35
N PRO A 89 -0.41 -7.98 -24.58
CA PRO A 89 -1.80 -7.60 -24.86
C PRO A 89 -2.79 -8.65 -24.35
N GLY A 90 -3.82 -8.21 -23.64
CA GLY A 90 -4.85 -9.10 -23.08
C GLY A 90 -4.52 -9.74 -21.75
N ASP A 91 -3.34 -9.48 -21.18
CA ASP A 91 -3.01 -9.94 -19.83
C ASP A 91 -3.97 -9.38 -18.77
N LYS A 92 -4.28 -10.19 -17.78
CA LYS A 92 -4.98 -9.78 -16.57
C LYS A 92 -4.08 -10.03 -15.36
N VAL A 93 -3.64 -8.96 -14.72
CA VAL A 93 -2.60 -8.97 -13.69
C VAL A 93 -3.20 -8.75 -12.32
N ALA A 94 -2.98 -9.70 -11.41
CA ALA A 94 -3.21 -9.49 -9.98
C ALA A 94 -2.00 -8.78 -9.37
N VAL A 95 -2.15 -7.50 -9.06
CA VAL A 95 -1.16 -6.68 -8.38
C VAL A 95 -1.28 -6.95 -6.88
N CYS A 96 -0.31 -7.68 -6.32
CA CYS A 96 -0.36 -8.11 -4.92
C CYS A 96 0.10 -7.01 -3.98
N ILE A 97 -0.82 -6.55 -3.13
CA ILE A 97 -0.59 -5.47 -2.17
C ILE A 97 -0.44 -6.05 -0.77
N SER A 98 0.70 -5.78 -0.14
CA SER A 98 0.98 -6.14 1.26
C SER A 98 0.77 -5.00 2.25
N GLY A 99 0.45 -3.80 1.76
CA GLY A 99 0.33 -2.58 2.56
C GLY A 99 1.65 -1.85 2.82
N GLY A 100 2.79 -2.42 2.43
CA GLY A 100 4.10 -1.77 2.50
C GLY A 100 4.34 -0.80 1.34
N LYS A 101 5.33 0.09 1.49
CA LYS A 101 5.71 1.13 0.52
C LYS A 101 5.89 0.61 -0.91
N ASP A 102 6.52 -0.57 -1.04
CA ASP A 102 6.88 -1.14 -2.34
C ASP A 102 5.64 -1.58 -3.12
N SER A 103 4.74 -2.33 -2.47
CA SER A 103 3.52 -2.82 -3.10
C SER A 103 2.53 -1.71 -3.44
N MET A 104 2.45 -0.66 -2.62
CA MET A 104 1.58 0.48 -2.87
C MET A 104 2.13 1.36 -4.02
N LEU A 105 3.45 1.59 -4.06
CA LEU A 105 4.08 2.24 -5.21
C LEU A 105 3.87 1.43 -6.49
N MET A 106 4.08 0.12 -6.46
CA MET A 106 3.84 -0.76 -7.61
C MET A 106 2.42 -0.62 -8.16
N ALA A 107 1.42 -0.57 -7.28
CA ALA A 107 0.03 -0.38 -7.69
C ALA A 107 -0.17 0.96 -8.43
N LYS A 108 0.41 2.05 -7.93
CA LYS A 108 0.36 3.36 -8.62
C LYS A 108 1.11 3.35 -9.96
N LEU A 109 2.25 2.67 -10.04
CA LEU A 109 3.01 2.55 -11.29
C LEU A 109 2.23 1.78 -12.35
N PHE A 110 1.49 0.73 -11.97
CA PHE A 110 0.60 0.01 -12.87
C PHE A 110 -0.58 0.89 -13.34
N GLN A 111 -1.21 1.66 -12.45
CA GLN A 111 -2.25 2.61 -12.85
C GLN A 111 -1.71 3.67 -13.82
N GLU A 112 -0.53 4.19 -13.57
CA GLU A 112 0.11 5.17 -14.45
C GLU A 112 0.50 4.55 -15.80
N LEU A 113 1.02 3.33 -15.81
CA LEU A 113 1.34 2.61 -17.03
C LEU A 113 0.07 2.37 -17.88
N GLN A 114 -1.03 1.96 -17.26
CA GLN A 114 -2.30 1.69 -17.94
C GLN A 114 -2.85 2.93 -18.65
N ARG A 115 -2.63 4.12 -18.09
CA ARG A 115 -3.04 5.40 -18.73
C ARG A 115 -2.24 5.73 -19.99
N HIS A 116 -1.00 5.26 -20.10
CA HIS A 116 -0.06 5.62 -21.17
C HIS A 116 0.34 4.44 -22.06
N ASN A 117 -0.25 3.28 -21.86
CA ASN A 117 0.19 2.07 -22.54
C ASN A 117 -0.31 1.96 -23.99
N LYS A 118 0.50 1.31 -24.83
CA LYS A 118 0.23 1.07 -26.23
C LYS A 118 -0.70 -0.11 -26.50
N PHE A 119 -0.94 -0.94 -25.49
CA PHE A 119 -1.83 -2.11 -25.56
C PHE A 119 -2.68 -2.22 -24.28
N GLN A 120 -3.79 -2.95 -24.38
CA GLN A 120 -4.70 -3.10 -23.25
C GLN A 120 -4.35 -4.31 -22.41
N PHE A 121 -4.42 -4.14 -21.10
CA PHE A 121 -4.36 -5.18 -20.09
C PHE A 121 -5.27 -4.81 -18.91
N GLU A 122 -5.67 -5.80 -18.14
CA GLU A 122 -6.53 -5.62 -16.97
C GLU A 122 -5.73 -5.69 -15.67
N LEU A 123 -6.17 -4.95 -14.66
CA LEU A 123 -5.58 -4.93 -13.32
C LEU A 123 -6.59 -5.33 -12.27
N VAL A 124 -6.17 -6.20 -11.36
CA VAL A 124 -6.85 -6.50 -10.11
C VAL A 124 -5.89 -6.20 -8.97
N PHE A 125 -6.25 -5.30 -8.07
CA PHE A 125 -5.42 -4.95 -6.91
C PHE A 125 -5.82 -5.83 -5.73
N LEU A 126 -4.98 -6.82 -5.43
CA LEU A 126 -5.30 -7.91 -4.52
C LEU A 126 -4.59 -7.75 -3.18
N VAL A 127 -5.34 -7.62 -2.11
CA VAL A 127 -4.85 -7.62 -0.74
C VAL A 127 -5.22 -8.94 -0.09
N MET A 128 -4.22 -9.70 0.32
CA MET A 128 -4.43 -10.87 1.15
C MET A 128 -4.26 -10.48 2.62
N ASP A 129 -5.30 -10.66 3.41
CA ASP A 129 -5.24 -10.52 4.86
C ASP A 129 -4.93 -11.88 5.49
N PRO A 130 -3.71 -12.07 6.03
CA PRO A 130 -3.31 -13.32 6.67
C PRO A 130 -3.70 -13.39 8.16
N GLY A 131 -4.50 -12.46 8.67
CA GLY A 131 -4.84 -12.24 10.07
C GLY A 131 -4.22 -10.94 10.61
N TYR A 132 -4.31 -9.85 9.84
CA TYR A 132 -3.81 -8.55 10.29
C TYR A 132 -4.54 -8.05 11.54
N SER A 133 -3.84 -7.26 12.35
CA SER A 133 -4.51 -6.44 13.37
C SER A 133 -5.46 -5.43 12.69
N GLU A 134 -6.52 -5.07 13.39
CA GLU A 134 -7.49 -4.07 12.88
C GLU A 134 -6.80 -2.74 12.53
N MET A 135 -5.77 -2.35 13.28
CA MET A 135 -4.96 -1.17 13.00
C MET A 135 -4.24 -1.27 11.65
N ASN A 136 -3.54 -2.39 11.39
CA ASN A 136 -2.82 -2.61 10.14
C ASN A 136 -3.78 -2.65 8.95
N ARG A 137 -4.93 -3.30 9.11
CA ARG A 137 -5.99 -3.34 8.10
C ARG A 137 -6.48 -1.94 7.73
N LYS A 138 -6.81 -1.12 8.73
CA LYS A 138 -7.23 0.29 8.53
C LYS A 138 -6.16 1.13 7.84
N VAL A 139 -4.87 0.92 8.14
CA VAL A 139 -3.78 1.65 7.46
C VAL A 139 -3.71 1.28 5.98
N ILE A 140 -3.87 0.00 5.63
CA ILE A 140 -3.88 -0.45 4.23
C ILE A 140 -5.06 0.17 3.48
N GLU A 141 -6.27 0.07 4.03
CA GLU A 141 -7.49 0.60 3.42
C GLU A 141 -7.44 2.11 3.25
N ARG A 142 -6.97 2.84 4.27
CA ARG A 142 -6.78 4.30 4.21
C ARG A 142 -5.78 4.73 3.13
N ASN A 143 -4.65 4.03 3.02
CA ASN A 143 -3.67 4.31 1.98
C ASN A 143 -4.22 3.99 0.58
N ALA A 144 -4.95 2.88 0.44
CA ALA A 144 -5.61 2.54 -0.81
C ALA A 144 -6.64 3.60 -1.23
N GLU A 145 -7.45 4.08 -0.28
CA GLU A 145 -8.41 5.16 -0.51
C GLU A 145 -7.71 6.47 -0.91
N LEU A 146 -6.66 6.88 -0.15
CA LEU A 146 -5.87 8.09 -0.44
C LEU A 146 -5.26 8.05 -1.83
N MET A 147 -4.74 6.90 -2.23
CA MET A 147 -4.07 6.69 -3.51
C MET A 147 -5.03 6.27 -4.63
N GLN A 148 -6.34 6.21 -4.35
CA GLN A 148 -7.37 5.77 -5.30
C GLN A 148 -7.03 4.42 -5.96
N ILE A 149 -6.63 3.45 -5.15
CA ILE A 149 -6.36 2.08 -5.59
C ILE A 149 -7.58 1.22 -5.23
N PRO A 150 -8.34 0.69 -6.21
CA PRO A 150 -9.51 -0.14 -5.94
C PRO A 150 -9.08 -1.54 -5.51
N ILE A 151 -8.87 -1.73 -4.19
CA ILE A 151 -8.41 -3.00 -3.64
C ILE A 151 -9.53 -4.04 -3.51
N THR A 152 -9.20 -5.28 -3.83
CA THR A 152 -10.00 -6.47 -3.50
C THR A 152 -9.32 -7.19 -2.34
N VAL A 153 -9.99 -7.27 -1.20
CA VAL A 153 -9.43 -7.91 0.00
C VAL A 153 -10.03 -9.30 0.16
N PHE A 154 -9.18 -10.27 0.49
CA PHE A 154 -9.61 -11.60 0.92
C PHE A 154 -8.85 -12.04 2.17
N GLU A 155 -9.52 -12.77 3.02
CA GLU A 155 -9.01 -13.18 4.33
C GLU A 155 -8.51 -14.62 4.30
N THR A 156 -7.48 -14.89 5.10
CA THR A 156 -6.93 -16.23 5.33
C THR A 156 -6.51 -16.37 6.80
N GLN A 157 -6.42 -17.59 7.28
CA GLN A 157 -5.99 -17.89 8.66
C GLN A 157 -4.51 -18.32 8.71
N ILE A 158 -3.67 -17.69 7.87
CA ILE A 158 -2.26 -18.11 7.78
C ILE A 158 -1.50 -17.85 9.08
N PHE A 159 -1.74 -16.73 9.75
CA PHE A 159 -1.03 -16.41 10.98
C PHE A 159 -1.37 -17.40 12.08
N ASP A 160 -2.63 -17.79 12.21
CA ASP A 160 -3.04 -18.80 13.19
C ASP A 160 -2.40 -20.16 12.88
N ALA A 161 -2.40 -20.56 11.60
CA ALA A 161 -1.82 -21.84 11.18
C ALA A 161 -0.30 -21.92 11.35
N VAL A 162 0.40 -20.78 11.31
CA VAL A 162 1.88 -20.73 11.41
C VAL A 162 2.34 -20.45 12.83
N TYR A 163 1.46 -19.91 13.70
CA TYR A 163 1.80 -19.54 15.07
C TYR A 163 2.27 -20.72 15.92
N GLU A 164 1.73 -21.92 15.66
CA GLU A 164 2.06 -23.16 16.41
C GLU A 164 3.34 -23.87 15.91
N ILE A 165 4.01 -23.32 14.89
CA ILE A 165 5.14 -24.02 14.24
C ILE A 165 6.47 -23.43 14.71
N GLU A 166 7.25 -24.23 15.42
CA GLU A 166 8.57 -23.85 15.95
C GLU A 166 9.66 -23.72 14.85
N ASN A 167 9.59 -24.54 13.79
CA ASN A 167 10.62 -24.62 12.76
C ASN A 167 10.30 -23.76 11.53
N SER A 168 11.05 -22.68 11.35
CA SER A 168 11.00 -21.81 10.15
C SER A 168 9.59 -21.24 9.83
N PRO A 169 8.89 -20.63 10.77
CA PRO A 169 7.52 -20.12 10.56
C PRO A 169 7.45 -19.13 9.37
N CYS A 170 8.46 -18.28 9.20
CA CYS A 170 8.52 -17.32 8.11
C CYS A 170 8.56 -17.97 6.71
N TYR A 171 9.28 -19.09 6.57
CA TYR A 171 9.34 -19.80 5.29
C TYR A 171 7.97 -20.40 4.93
N LEU A 172 7.33 -21.05 5.90
CA LEU A 172 6.00 -21.64 5.70
C LEU A 172 4.95 -20.56 5.40
N CYS A 173 4.96 -19.47 6.17
CA CYS A 173 4.09 -18.31 5.93
C CYS A 173 4.26 -17.78 4.49
N ALA A 174 5.49 -17.57 4.04
CA ALA A 174 5.75 -17.08 2.69
C ALA A 174 5.26 -18.05 1.61
N ARG A 175 5.42 -19.36 1.84
CA ARG A 175 4.96 -20.42 0.93
C ARG A 175 3.42 -20.48 0.85
N MET A 176 2.74 -20.44 2.00
CA MET A 176 1.29 -20.44 2.08
C MET A 176 0.70 -19.17 1.43
N ARG A 177 1.25 -18.00 1.77
CA ARG A 177 0.85 -16.72 1.18
C ARG A 177 0.89 -16.76 -0.35
N ARG A 178 1.97 -17.30 -0.90
CA ARG A 178 2.11 -17.43 -2.36
C ARG A 178 1.05 -18.34 -2.94
N GLY A 179 0.76 -19.49 -2.33
CA GLY A 179 -0.28 -20.42 -2.77
C GLY A 179 -1.66 -19.77 -2.80
N TYR A 180 -2.05 -19.09 -1.73
CA TYR A 180 -3.33 -18.38 -1.66
C TYR A 180 -3.44 -17.24 -2.69
N LEU A 181 -2.37 -16.47 -2.89
CA LEU A 181 -2.35 -15.41 -3.90
C LEU A 181 -2.55 -15.96 -5.32
N TYR A 182 -1.87 -17.05 -5.67
CA TYR A 182 -2.06 -17.69 -6.97
C TYR A 182 -3.47 -18.23 -7.15
N SER A 183 -4.00 -18.92 -6.12
CA SER A 183 -5.36 -19.48 -6.16
C SER A 183 -6.39 -18.38 -6.35
N LYS A 184 -6.31 -17.30 -5.58
CA LYS A 184 -7.26 -16.17 -5.67
C LYS A 184 -7.12 -15.40 -6.99
N ALA A 185 -5.91 -15.19 -7.46
CA ALA A 185 -5.68 -14.56 -8.76
C ALA A 185 -6.29 -15.38 -9.91
N LYS A 186 -6.10 -16.70 -9.89
CA LYS A 186 -6.69 -17.60 -10.89
C LYS A 186 -8.22 -17.62 -10.85
N GLU A 187 -8.82 -17.63 -9.64
CA GLU A 187 -10.27 -17.48 -9.44
C GLU A 187 -10.82 -16.20 -10.08
N LEU A 188 -10.07 -15.10 -9.99
CA LEU A 188 -10.40 -13.82 -10.59
C LEU A 188 -10.10 -13.73 -12.09
N GLY A 189 -9.66 -14.82 -12.71
CA GLY A 189 -9.32 -14.89 -14.13
C GLY A 189 -8.01 -14.22 -14.50
N CYS A 190 -7.12 -13.95 -13.53
CA CYS A 190 -5.80 -13.41 -13.80
C CYS A 190 -4.87 -14.51 -14.32
N ASN A 191 -4.00 -14.16 -15.28
CA ASN A 191 -2.93 -15.02 -15.76
C ASN A 191 -1.55 -14.64 -15.22
N LYS A 192 -1.47 -13.49 -14.52
CA LYS A 192 -0.22 -13.02 -13.91
C LYS A 192 -0.44 -12.55 -12.47
N ILE A 193 0.58 -12.76 -11.61
CA ILE A 193 0.69 -12.09 -10.32
C ILE A 193 1.92 -11.19 -10.31
N ALA A 194 1.76 -9.95 -9.86
CA ALA A 194 2.84 -8.98 -9.72
C ALA A 194 3.22 -8.81 -8.24
N LEU A 195 4.51 -8.96 -7.95
CA LEU A 195 5.06 -8.78 -6.61
C LEU A 195 6.03 -7.60 -6.57
N GLY A 196 5.95 -6.78 -5.51
CA GLY A 196 6.71 -5.55 -5.32
C GLY A 196 8.17 -5.74 -4.90
N HIS A 197 8.86 -6.77 -5.43
CA HIS A 197 10.29 -6.93 -5.19
C HIS A 197 11.09 -5.97 -6.07
N HIS A 198 12.07 -5.34 -5.47
CA HIS A 198 12.91 -4.33 -6.10
C HIS A 198 14.37 -4.80 -6.28
N TYR A 199 15.21 -3.96 -6.88
CA TYR A 199 16.62 -4.29 -7.21
C TYR A 199 17.42 -4.76 -6.00
N ASP A 200 17.27 -4.11 -4.86
CA ASP A 200 18.03 -4.46 -3.65
C ASP A 200 17.60 -5.83 -3.09
N ASP A 201 16.31 -6.20 -3.19
CA ASP A 201 15.84 -7.55 -2.82
C ASP A 201 16.52 -8.65 -3.64
N VAL A 202 16.80 -8.37 -4.93
CA VAL A 202 17.50 -9.32 -5.82
C VAL A 202 18.93 -9.52 -5.35
N ILE A 203 19.66 -8.42 -5.09
CA ILE A 203 21.04 -8.49 -4.61
C ILE A 203 21.10 -9.20 -3.25
N GLU A 204 20.25 -8.81 -2.32
CA GLU A 204 20.15 -9.45 -1.00
C GLU A 204 19.92 -10.95 -1.12
N THR A 205 19.02 -11.37 -2.01
CA THR A 205 18.70 -12.80 -2.22
C THR A 205 19.92 -13.57 -2.76
N ILE A 206 20.63 -12.99 -3.73
CA ILE A 206 21.85 -13.61 -4.29
C ILE A 206 22.92 -13.75 -3.19
N LEU A 207 23.21 -12.66 -2.47
CA LEU A 207 24.24 -12.68 -1.41
C LEU A 207 23.85 -13.62 -0.25
N MET A 208 22.58 -13.65 0.13
CA MET A 208 22.10 -14.62 1.13
C MET A 208 22.31 -16.06 0.67
N GLY A 209 21.97 -16.37 -0.59
CA GLY A 209 22.20 -17.69 -1.16
C GLY A 209 23.69 -18.10 -1.15
N MET A 210 24.58 -17.17 -1.54
CA MET A 210 26.02 -17.40 -1.57
C MET A 210 26.63 -17.56 -0.18
N LEU A 211 26.32 -16.66 0.75
CA LEU A 211 26.97 -16.59 2.06
C LEU A 211 26.42 -17.59 3.08
N TYR A 212 25.13 -17.88 3.03
CA TYR A 212 24.49 -18.77 4.01
C TYR A 212 24.05 -20.11 3.43
N GLY A 213 23.87 -20.21 2.11
CA GLY A 213 23.39 -21.42 1.46
C GLY A 213 24.43 -22.13 0.58
N ALA A 214 25.62 -21.53 0.40
CA ALA A 214 26.63 -21.98 -0.57
C ALA A 214 26.04 -22.24 -1.98
N GLN A 215 25.02 -21.45 -2.35
CA GLN A 215 24.28 -21.57 -3.60
C GLN A 215 24.11 -20.20 -4.24
N VAL A 216 24.17 -20.13 -5.57
CA VAL A 216 23.77 -18.94 -6.32
C VAL A 216 22.28 -19.03 -6.60
N GLN A 217 21.48 -18.47 -5.72
CA GLN A 217 20.04 -18.36 -5.94
C GLN A 217 19.71 -16.99 -6.55
N THR A 218 18.96 -16.99 -7.65
CA THR A 218 18.52 -15.76 -8.31
C THR A 218 17.03 -15.52 -8.09
N MET A 219 16.66 -14.25 -8.08
CA MET A 219 15.26 -13.83 -8.08
C MET A 219 14.92 -13.34 -9.48
N MET A 220 14.42 -14.23 -10.35
CA MET A 220 14.14 -13.86 -11.74
C MET A 220 13.03 -12.84 -11.86
N PRO A 221 13.09 -11.90 -12.83
CA PRO A 221 12.03 -10.89 -13.05
C PRO A 221 10.71 -11.50 -13.50
N LYS A 222 10.75 -12.66 -14.17
CA LYS A 222 9.60 -13.41 -14.66
C LYS A 222 9.80 -14.91 -14.37
N LEU A 223 8.73 -15.55 -13.89
CA LEU A 223 8.72 -16.97 -13.58
C LEU A 223 7.38 -17.59 -13.97
N HIS A 224 7.40 -18.70 -14.69
CA HIS A 224 6.23 -19.54 -14.88
C HIS A 224 5.94 -20.32 -13.60
N SER A 225 4.67 -20.42 -13.24
CA SER A 225 4.28 -21.22 -12.09
C SER A 225 4.27 -22.71 -12.44
N THR A 226 4.95 -23.52 -11.64
CA THR A 226 4.93 -24.99 -11.79
C THR A 226 3.66 -25.62 -11.23
N ASN A 227 3.02 -24.97 -10.26
CA ASN A 227 1.84 -25.52 -9.55
C ASN A 227 0.51 -24.94 -10.06
N PHE A 228 0.56 -23.83 -10.77
CA PHE A 228 -0.62 -23.15 -11.32
C PHE A 228 -0.41 -22.94 -12.81
N GLU A 229 -0.87 -23.90 -13.59
CA GLU A 229 -0.74 -23.90 -15.04
C GLU A 229 -1.30 -22.62 -15.67
N GLY A 230 -0.56 -22.03 -16.61
CA GLY A 230 -0.91 -20.79 -17.28
C GLY A 230 -0.69 -19.52 -16.46
N MET A 231 -0.18 -19.61 -15.23
CA MET A 231 0.10 -18.47 -14.39
C MET A 231 1.58 -18.08 -14.41
N GLU A 232 1.86 -16.78 -14.48
CA GLU A 232 3.19 -16.21 -14.35
C GLU A 232 3.31 -15.31 -13.13
N LEU A 233 4.50 -15.32 -12.50
CA LEU A 233 4.89 -14.34 -11.50
C LEU A 233 5.81 -13.31 -12.16
N ILE A 234 5.51 -12.03 -11.97
CA ILE A 234 6.30 -10.91 -12.49
C ILE A 234 6.78 -9.99 -11.38
N ARG A 235 7.94 -9.36 -11.58
CA ARG A 235 8.55 -8.40 -10.66
C ARG A 235 8.90 -7.10 -11.41
N PRO A 236 7.91 -6.24 -11.65
CA PRO A 236 8.12 -5.07 -12.51
C PRO A 236 9.00 -3.98 -11.87
N MET A 237 9.22 -4.03 -10.55
CA MET A 237 10.12 -3.11 -9.85
C MET A 237 11.59 -3.58 -9.83
N TYR A 238 11.92 -4.62 -10.59
CA TYR A 238 13.22 -5.30 -10.61
C TYR A 238 14.44 -4.38 -10.80
N LEU A 239 14.29 -3.26 -11.50
CA LEU A 239 15.35 -2.28 -11.77
C LEU A 239 15.31 -1.05 -10.85
N ILE A 240 14.35 -0.97 -9.93
CA ILE A 240 14.17 0.18 -9.04
C ILE A 240 14.95 -0.04 -7.74
N ARG A 241 15.71 0.96 -7.29
CA ARG A 241 16.43 0.92 -6.01
C ARG A 241 15.50 1.21 -4.84
N GLU A 242 15.74 0.56 -3.71
CA GLU A 242 14.97 0.79 -2.47
C GLU A 242 15.04 2.26 -2.03
N ASP A 243 16.18 2.90 -2.17
CA ASP A 243 16.36 4.29 -1.79
C ASP A 243 15.52 5.26 -2.64
N ASP A 244 15.35 4.97 -3.94
CA ASP A 244 14.44 5.75 -4.79
C ASP A 244 12.98 5.64 -4.27
N ILE A 245 12.57 4.44 -3.80
CA ILE A 245 11.24 4.20 -3.22
C ILE A 245 11.08 4.95 -1.89
N LYS A 246 12.11 4.90 -1.02
CA LYS A 246 12.11 5.66 0.25
C LYS A 246 12.00 7.16 0.01
N HIS A 247 12.80 7.70 -0.93
CA HIS A 247 12.74 9.11 -1.31
C HIS A 247 11.36 9.51 -1.83
N TRP A 248 10.70 8.65 -2.64
CA TRP A 248 9.34 8.90 -3.11
C TRP A 248 8.33 8.92 -1.95
N ARG A 249 8.43 7.95 -1.03
CA ARG A 249 7.60 7.88 0.17
C ARG A 249 7.73 9.16 1.01
N ASP A 250 8.98 9.55 1.31
CA ASP A 250 9.27 10.68 2.20
C ASP A 250 8.90 12.01 1.54
N TYR A 251 9.14 12.16 0.23
CA TYR A 251 8.71 13.34 -0.52
C TYR A 251 7.20 13.56 -0.50
N ASN A 252 6.45 12.48 -0.53
CA ASN A 252 4.98 12.53 -0.49
C ASN A 252 4.43 12.39 0.93
N ASP A 253 5.24 12.41 1.99
CA ASP A 253 4.82 12.22 3.39
C ASP A 253 3.85 11.04 3.56
N LEU A 254 4.21 9.88 3.00
CA LEU A 254 3.39 8.67 3.03
C LEU A 254 3.84 7.72 4.14
N HIS A 255 2.87 7.20 4.87
CA HIS A 255 3.10 6.29 5.99
C HIS A 255 2.46 4.94 5.68
N PHE A 256 3.32 3.92 5.57
CA PHE A 256 2.91 2.55 5.28
C PHE A 256 3.21 1.62 6.46
N ILE A 257 2.56 0.47 6.47
CA ILE A 257 2.92 -0.57 7.43
C ILE A 257 4.35 -1.05 7.16
N GLN A 258 5.15 -1.20 8.21
CA GLN A 258 6.53 -1.69 8.10
C GLN A 258 6.57 -3.21 8.19
N CYS A 259 5.90 -3.76 9.19
CA CYS A 259 5.71 -5.20 9.34
C CYS A 259 4.31 -5.46 9.88
N ALA A 260 3.60 -6.40 9.27
CA ALA A 260 2.24 -6.75 9.65
C ALA A 260 2.15 -8.11 10.36
N CYS A 261 3.29 -8.70 10.67
CA CYS A 261 3.36 -10.02 11.29
C CYS A 261 3.30 -9.91 12.81
N HIS A 262 2.46 -10.72 13.47
CA HIS A 262 2.43 -10.84 14.93
C HIS A 262 3.79 -11.28 15.54
N PHE A 263 4.62 -11.96 14.74
CA PHE A 263 5.96 -12.35 15.17
C PHE A 263 6.94 -11.18 15.34
N THR A 264 6.62 -9.98 14.89
CA THR A 264 7.47 -8.80 15.14
C THR A 264 7.35 -8.26 16.54
N ASP A 265 6.21 -8.48 17.19
CA ASP A 265 6.00 -8.06 18.59
C ASP A 265 6.57 -9.10 19.59
N THR A 266 6.76 -10.35 19.12
CA THR A 266 7.25 -11.49 19.95
C THR A 266 8.46 -12.19 19.34
N CYS A 267 9.19 -11.53 18.42
CA CYS A 267 10.27 -12.16 17.66
C CYS A 267 11.43 -12.59 18.58
N THR A 268 11.54 -13.89 18.81
CA THR A 268 12.66 -14.51 19.57
C THR A 268 14.01 -14.41 18.86
N THR A 269 14.04 -13.85 17.63
CA THR A 269 15.27 -13.53 16.89
C THR A 269 15.72 -12.08 17.11
N CYS A 270 15.11 -11.36 18.04
CA CYS A 270 15.60 -10.05 18.49
C CYS A 270 16.64 -10.27 19.60
N ASP A 271 17.75 -9.52 19.53
CA ASP A 271 18.66 -9.36 20.67
C ASP A 271 17.92 -8.87 21.90
N PRO A 272 18.47 -9.08 23.12
CA PRO A 272 17.96 -8.47 24.36
C PRO A 272 17.75 -6.95 24.26
N ASP A 273 18.44 -6.29 23.32
CA ASP A 273 18.32 -4.88 22.98
C ASP A 273 17.23 -4.56 21.92
N GLY A 274 16.37 -5.52 21.56
CA GLY A 274 15.27 -5.35 20.61
C GLY A 274 15.69 -5.26 19.14
N ARG A 275 16.94 -5.64 18.81
CA ARG A 275 17.43 -5.65 17.43
C ARG A 275 17.16 -6.98 16.77
N THR A 276 16.39 -6.99 15.72
CA THR A 276 16.17 -8.18 14.89
C THR A 276 17.46 -8.54 14.15
N VAL A 277 18.15 -9.59 14.59
CA VAL A 277 19.30 -10.15 13.86
C VAL A 277 18.75 -11.07 12.77
N SER A 278 18.12 -10.49 11.73
CA SER A 278 17.79 -11.27 10.56
C SER A 278 19.00 -11.32 9.62
N LYS A 279 19.29 -12.49 9.07
CA LYS A 279 20.35 -12.67 8.04
C LYS A 279 20.24 -11.65 6.90
N ARG A 280 19.04 -11.24 6.56
CA ARG A 280 18.78 -10.20 5.57
C ARG A 280 19.27 -8.82 6.04
N MET A 281 19.14 -8.49 7.31
CA MET A 281 19.65 -7.24 7.88
C MET A 281 21.17 -7.20 7.88
N GLU A 282 21.83 -8.32 8.19
CA GLU A 282 23.30 -8.43 8.09
C GLU A 282 23.77 -8.20 6.64
N ILE A 283 23.09 -8.77 5.66
CA ILE A 283 23.39 -8.53 4.25
C ILE A 283 23.17 -7.07 3.84
N LYS A 284 22.08 -6.44 4.30
CA LYS A 284 21.87 -4.99 4.05
C LYS A 284 23.00 -4.14 4.63
N GLN A 285 23.47 -4.47 5.83
CA GLN A 285 24.61 -3.77 6.45
C GLN A 285 25.92 -4.03 5.68
N LEU A 286 26.13 -5.24 5.19
CA LEU A 286 27.27 -5.58 4.35
C LEU A 286 27.25 -4.77 3.04
N ILE A 287 26.13 -4.74 2.34
CA ILE A 287 25.95 -3.97 1.09
C ILE A 287 26.21 -2.47 1.32
N ALA A 288 25.76 -1.94 2.45
CA ALA A 288 25.97 -0.53 2.78
C ALA A 288 27.44 -0.16 3.09
N ARG A 289 28.30 -1.15 3.34
CA ARG A 289 29.75 -0.96 3.60
C ARG A 289 30.62 -1.15 2.35
N LEU A 290 30.08 -1.77 1.30
CA LEU A 290 30.73 -1.97 0.00
C LEU A 290 30.52 -0.75 -0.91
#